data_7a9a211a853f6f91e81392aaa965edeb
#
_entry.id   7a9a211a853f6f91e81392aaa965edeb
#
_cell.length_a   1.000
_cell.length_b   1.000
_cell.length_c   1.000
_cell.angle_alpha   90.00
_cell.angle_beta   90.00
_cell.angle_gamma   90.00
#
_symmetry.space_group_name_H-M   'P 1'
#
loop_
_entity.id
_entity.type
_entity.pdbx_description
1 polymer ?
#
loop_
_entity_poly.entity_id
_entity_poly.type
_entity_poly.pdbx_seq_one_letter_code
_entity_poly.pdbx_strand_id
1 'polypeptide(L)'
;MLIGIPKEIKNNENRVALTPAGVQSLVAKGHVVLIETNAGHGSGFADADYANQGAKIVATAAEAWAAELVVKVKEPLAEEYGFLREDLLLFTYLHMAAAPELADAMVNAKTTGVAYETVRSQEGHLPLLVPMSEVAGRMAVQIGAHFLTKQEGGSGVLLGGVPGVPKGKVTIIGGGVVGTHAARIALGLGAQVTILDISAKRLSVLEEVFGSQIQTLMSNPLNIEASVRDADVVIGAVLIPGAKAPKLVTDDMVKQMRPGSVIVDVAVDQGGVVETADRVTTHDEPVYETHGVLHYAVANIPGAVARTSTIALTNVTLPYIEALAGKGFRKAINDDEGLRQGVTTYQGHITSKPVAKGLDREYTSIDELA
;
A
#
# COMPACT_ATOMS: atom_id res chain seq x y z
N MET A 1 28.80 0.84 1.62
CA MET A 1 27.88 -0.30 1.79
C MET A 1 27.51 -0.85 0.43
N LEU A 2 27.36 -2.16 0.34
CA LEU A 2 26.83 -2.86 -0.83
C LEU A 2 25.30 -2.97 -0.68
N ILE A 3 24.55 -2.48 -1.67
CA ILE A 3 23.09 -2.42 -1.65
C ILE A 3 22.55 -3.29 -2.79
N GLY A 4 21.66 -4.21 -2.49
CA GLY A 4 21.06 -5.12 -3.46
C GLY A 4 19.57 -4.84 -3.69
N ILE A 5 19.19 -4.80 -4.95
CA ILE A 5 17.81 -4.63 -5.40
C ILE A 5 17.43 -5.85 -6.24
N PRO A 6 16.89 -6.89 -5.62
CA PRO A 6 16.39 -8.04 -6.36
C PRO A 6 15.12 -7.69 -7.12
N LYS A 7 14.82 -8.46 -8.15
CA LYS A 7 13.55 -8.43 -8.87
C LYS A 7 12.45 -8.97 -7.97
N GLU A 8 11.29 -8.31 -7.95
CA GLU A 8 10.11 -8.82 -7.26
C GLU A 8 9.56 -10.07 -7.97
N ILE A 9 9.26 -11.11 -7.20
CA ILE A 9 8.77 -12.39 -7.71
C ILE A 9 7.31 -12.67 -7.38
N LYS A 10 6.67 -11.82 -6.55
CA LYS A 10 5.26 -11.95 -6.23
C LYS A 10 4.41 -11.73 -7.47
N ASN A 11 3.37 -12.54 -7.64
CA ASN A 11 2.49 -12.43 -8.80
C ASN A 11 1.93 -11.01 -8.94
N ASN A 12 1.93 -10.48 -10.17
CA ASN A 12 1.49 -9.12 -10.51
C ASN A 12 2.24 -7.99 -9.77
N GLU A 13 3.43 -8.25 -9.21
CA GLU A 13 4.28 -7.22 -8.63
C GLU A 13 5.32 -6.76 -9.66
N ASN A 14 5.07 -5.59 -10.23
CA ASN A 14 5.89 -4.97 -11.27
C ASN A 14 6.65 -3.74 -10.77
N ARG A 15 6.53 -3.40 -9.49
CA ARG A 15 7.31 -2.33 -8.87
C ARG A 15 8.74 -2.78 -8.62
N VAL A 16 9.61 -1.82 -8.41
CA VAL A 16 11.01 -2.02 -8.00
C VAL A 16 11.34 -1.08 -6.86
N ALA A 17 12.21 -1.50 -5.95
CA ALA A 17 12.49 -0.76 -4.73
C ALA A 17 13.35 0.50 -4.92
N LEU A 18 13.96 0.67 -6.08
CA LEU A 18 14.84 1.81 -6.37
C LEU A 18 14.67 2.27 -7.82
N THR A 19 14.68 3.59 -8.04
CA THR A 19 14.72 4.19 -9.39
C THR A 19 16.15 4.44 -9.84
N PRO A 20 16.41 4.66 -11.14
CA PRO A 20 17.72 5.13 -11.60
C PRO A 20 18.23 6.39 -10.89
N ALA A 21 17.32 7.34 -10.58
CA ALA A 21 17.69 8.54 -9.80
C ALA A 21 18.13 8.21 -8.39
N GLY A 22 17.53 7.22 -7.74
CA GLY A 22 17.96 6.72 -6.43
C GLY A 22 19.32 6.06 -6.51
N VAL A 23 19.61 5.31 -7.57
CA VAL A 23 20.96 4.75 -7.82
C VAL A 23 21.99 5.87 -7.92
N GLN A 24 21.73 6.90 -8.72
CA GLN A 24 22.63 8.04 -8.87
C GLN A 24 22.98 8.66 -7.51
N SER A 25 21.97 8.86 -6.66
CA SER A 25 22.16 9.46 -5.32
C SER A 25 23.05 8.58 -4.43
N LEU A 26 22.80 7.26 -4.41
CA LEU A 26 23.57 6.32 -3.59
C LEU A 26 25.01 6.16 -4.09
N VAL A 27 25.22 6.06 -5.41
CA VAL A 27 26.54 5.97 -6.03
C VAL A 27 27.35 7.24 -5.80
N ALA A 28 26.74 8.42 -5.90
CA ALA A 28 27.40 9.70 -5.59
C ALA A 28 27.88 9.81 -4.13
N LYS A 29 27.24 9.05 -3.21
CA LYS A 29 27.63 8.92 -1.80
C LYS A 29 28.64 7.80 -1.53
N GLY A 30 29.15 7.14 -2.59
CA GLY A 30 30.17 6.10 -2.51
C GLY A 30 29.65 4.70 -2.20
N HIS A 31 28.35 4.47 -2.36
CA HIS A 31 27.77 3.12 -2.21
C HIS A 31 27.84 2.35 -3.54
N VAL A 32 27.87 1.03 -3.43
CA VAL A 32 27.79 0.14 -4.60
C VAL A 32 26.37 -0.43 -4.65
N VAL A 33 25.70 -0.27 -5.79
CA VAL A 33 24.32 -0.74 -5.99
C VAL A 33 24.30 -1.87 -7.01
N LEU A 34 23.75 -3.02 -6.60
CA LEU A 34 23.51 -4.18 -7.42
C LEU A 34 22.03 -4.21 -7.80
N ILE A 35 21.72 -4.25 -9.08
CA ILE A 35 20.35 -4.39 -9.59
C ILE A 35 20.24 -5.74 -10.30
N GLU A 36 19.33 -6.59 -9.88
CA GLU A 36 19.03 -7.81 -10.62
C GLU A 36 18.47 -7.47 -12.01
N THR A 37 18.93 -8.17 -13.03
CA THR A 37 18.49 -7.94 -14.41
C THR A 37 16.97 -7.96 -14.51
N ASN A 38 16.43 -7.03 -15.27
CA ASN A 38 14.99 -6.80 -15.44
C ASN A 38 14.20 -6.43 -14.15
N ALA A 39 14.84 -6.11 -13.04
CA ALA A 39 14.13 -5.73 -11.83
C ALA A 39 13.24 -4.48 -12.03
N GLY A 40 13.69 -3.52 -12.82
CA GLY A 40 12.94 -2.30 -13.13
C GLY A 40 11.99 -2.39 -14.33
N HIS A 41 12.03 -3.50 -15.10
CA HIS A 41 11.36 -3.60 -16.39
C HIS A 41 9.85 -3.36 -16.29
N GLY A 42 9.17 -3.95 -15.30
CA GLY A 42 7.74 -3.78 -15.06
C GLY A 42 7.32 -2.35 -14.69
N SER A 43 8.26 -1.54 -14.22
CA SER A 43 8.08 -0.11 -13.94
C SER A 43 8.58 0.81 -15.06
N GLY A 44 9.00 0.22 -16.20
CA GLY A 44 9.50 0.95 -17.38
C GLY A 44 10.90 1.54 -17.21
N PHE A 45 11.74 0.88 -16.39
CA PHE A 45 13.17 1.18 -16.25
C PHE A 45 13.98 0.01 -16.77
N ALA A 46 14.75 0.23 -17.84
CA ALA A 46 15.63 -0.80 -18.40
C ALA A 46 16.94 -0.93 -17.58
N ASP A 47 17.60 -2.07 -17.67
CA ASP A 47 18.90 -2.29 -17.01
C ASP A 47 19.92 -1.22 -17.39
N ALA A 48 19.90 -0.75 -18.66
CA ALA A 48 20.75 0.34 -19.12
C ALA A 48 20.50 1.66 -18.38
N ASP A 49 19.26 1.95 -17.96
CA ASP A 49 18.94 3.17 -17.21
C ASP A 49 19.65 3.17 -15.85
N TYR A 50 19.72 2.02 -15.20
CA TYR A 50 20.44 1.82 -13.95
C TYR A 50 21.95 1.83 -14.13
N ALA A 51 22.44 1.11 -15.15
CA ALA A 51 23.88 1.05 -15.44
C ALA A 51 24.45 2.43 -15.77
N ASN A 52 23.73 3.26 -16.49
CA ASN A 52 24.10 4.64 -16.81
C ASN A 52 24.19 5.54 -15.57
N GLN A 53 23.58 5.16 -14.45
CA GLN A 53 23.67 5.85 -13.17
C GLN A 53 24.72 5.21 -12.23
N GLY A 54 25.46 4.22 -12.70
CA GLY A 54 26.56 3.60 -11.96
C GLY A 54 26.19 2.33 -11.18
N ALA A 55 24.98 1.78 -11.35
CA ALA A 55 24.67 0.47 -10.80
C ALA A 55 25.40 -0.65 -11.55
N LYS A 56 25.64 -1.75 -10.86
CA LYS A 56 26.08 -3.02 -11.45
C LYS A 56 24.86 -3.91 -11.67
N ILE A 57 24.60 -4.29 -12.92
CA ILE A 57 23.55 -5.26 -13.22
C ILE A 57 24.10 -6.65 -12.93
N VAL A 58 23.34 -7.42 -12.14
CA VAL A 58 23.65 -8.81 -11.79
C VAL A 58 22.63 -9.75 -12.40
N ALA A 59 23.07 -10.97 -12.71
CA ALA A 59 22.27 -11.90 -13.49
C ALA A 59 21.20 -12.63 -12.65
N THR A 60 21.43 -12.77 -11.34
CA THR A 60 20.63 -13.63 -10.47
C THR A 60 20.21 -12.92 -9.20
N ALA A 61 19.08 -13.36 -8.64
CA ALA A 61 18.63 -12.92 -7.32
C ALA A 61 19.70 -13.15 -6.25
N ALA A 62 20.40 -14.29 -6.27
CA ALA A 62 21.42 -14.63 -5.30
C ALA A 62 22.55 -13.57 -5.23
N GLU A 63 22.95 -13.02 -6.37
CA GLU A 63 23.95 -11.97 -6.42
C GLU A 63 23.45 -10.65 -5.82
N ALA A 64 22.18 -10.29 -6.06
CA ALA A 64 21.58 -9.10 -5.44
C ALA A 64 21.38 -9.30 -3.93
N TRP A 65 20.93 -10.48 -3.50
CA TRP A 65 20.74 -10.83 -2.09
C TRP A 65 22.06 -10.97 -1.31
N ALA A 66 23.21 -11.13 -1.98
CA ALA A 66 24.53 -11.17 -1.33
C ALA A 66 24.96 -9.81 -0.74
N ALA A 67 24.20 -8.74 -0.98
CA ALA A 67 24.48 -7.40 -0.48
C ALA A 67 24.28 -7.28 1.04
N GLU A 68 24.92 -6.29 1.67
CA GLU A 68 24.80 -5.97 3.11
C GLU A 68 23.39 -5.42 3.44
N LEU A 69 22.84 -4.60 2.54
CA LEU A 69 21.49 -4.04 2.62
C LEU A 69 20.72 -4.50 1.39
N VAL A 70 19.65 -5.26 1.60
CA VAL A 70 18.70 -5.60 0.53
C VAL A 70 17.45 -4.75 0.69
N VAL A 71 17.03 -4.11 -0.40
CA VAL A 71 15.84 -3.27 -0.45
C VAL A 71 14.85 -3.87 -1.44
N LYS A 72 13.64 -4.12 -0.98
CA LYS A 72 12.53 -4.69 -1.77
C LYS A 72 11.29 -3.81 -1.67
N VAL A 73 10.27 -4.15 -2.44
CA VAL A 73 8.93 -3.59 -2.30
C VAL A 73 8.09 -4.50 -1.41
N LYS A 74 8.04 -5.80 -1.71
CA LYS A 74 7.23 -6.78 -1.01
C LYS A 74 8.07 -7.68 -0.09
N GLU A 75 7.37 -8.29 0.84
CA GLU A 75 7.91 -9.31 1.73
C GLU A 75 8.61 -10.43 0.94
N PRO A 76 9.69 -11.01 1.48
CA PRO A 76 10.27 -12.22 0.93
C PRO A 76 9.25 -13.36 0.85
N LEU A 77 9.24 -14.08 -0.26
CA LEU A 77 8.48 -15.30 -0.44
C LEU A 77 9.32 -16.54 -0.06
N ALA A 78 8.69 -17.70 0.03
CA ALA A 78 9.35 -18.93 0.47
C ALA A 78 10.62 -19.26 -0.35
N GLU A 79 10.60 -18.97 -1.66
CA GLU A 79 11.73 -19.14 -2.57
C GLU A 79 12.94 -18.26 -2.22
N GLU A 80 12.69 -17.15 -1.50
CA GLU A 80 13.73 -16.19 -1.09
C GLU A 80 14.26 -16.45 0.33
N TYR A 81 13.60 -17.31 1.13
CA TYR A 81 14.01 -17.56 2.52
C TYR A 81 15.43 -18.11 2.65
N GLY A 82 15.92 -18.81 1.62
CA GLY A 82 17.29 -19.30 1.56
C GLY A 82 18.37 -18.22 1.49
N PHE A 83 18.00 -16.97 1.20
CA PHE A 83 18.92 -15.83 1.19
C PHE A 83 19.00 -15.09 2.54
N LEU A 84 18.07 -15.37 3.48
CA LEU A 84 18.07 -14.77 4.81
C LEU A 84 19.28 -15.22 5.61
N ARG A 85 19.92 -14.29 6.31
CA ARG A 85 21.15 -14.55 7.12
C ARG A 85 21.37 -13.48 8.18
N GLU A 86 22.23 -13.77 9.14
CA GLU A 86 22.44 -12.92 10.34
C GLU A 86 23.01 -11.50 10.02
N ASP A 87 23.85 -11.39 9.01
CA ASP A 87 24.49 -10.13 8.59
C ASP A 87 23.67 -9.34 7.56
N LEU A 88 22.48 -9.80 7.22
CA LEU A 88 21.59 -9.14 6.27
C LEU A 88 20.73 -8.08 6.96
N LEU A 89 20.78 -6.87 6.42
CA LEU A 89 19.79 -5.83 6.68
C LEU A 89 18.76 -5.82 5.55
N LEU A 90 17.51 -6.10 5.87
CA LEU A 90 16.40 -6.12 4.90
C LEU A 90 15.45 -4.94 5.15
N PHE A 91 15.20 -4.12 4.15
CA PHE A 91 14.31 -2.95 4.21
C PHE A 91 13.22 -3.06 3.14
N THR A 92 11.98 -3.32 3.54
CA THR A 92 10.84 -3.62 2.65
C THR A 92 9.52 -3.55 3.41
N TYR A 93 8.37 -3.66 2.73
CA TYR A 93 7.13 -4.10 3.39
C TYR A 93 7.29 -5.55 3.83
N LEU A 94 7.03 -5.86 5.08
CA LEU A 94 7.14 -7.22 5.63
C LEU A 94 5.79 -7.87 5.91
N HIS A 95 4.79 -7.08 6.28
CA HIS A 95 3.44 -7.56 6.66
C HIS A 95 3.49 -8.77 7.62
N MET A 96 4.50 -8.80 8.48
CA MET A 96 4.94 -9.96 9.24
C MET A 96 3.84 -10.49 10.18
N ALA A 97 2.96 -9.63 10.71
CA ALA A 97 1.85 -10.05 11.57
C ALA A 97 0.87 -11.01 10.86
N ALA A 98 0.84 -11.01 9.52
CA ALA A 98 0.03 -11.91 8.69
C ALA A 98 0.85 -13.02 8.00
N ALA A 99 2.16 -13.10 8.28
CA ALA A 99 3.11 -14.01 7.64
C ALA A 99 3.98 -14.75 8.67
N PRO A 100 3.40 -15.71 9.44
CA PRO A 100 4.12 -16.40 10.51
C PRO A 100 5.34 -17.18 10.00
N GLU A 101 5.28 -17.78 8.82
CA GLU A 101 6.39 -18.50 8.22
C GLU A 101 7.58 -17.60 7.89
N LEU A 102 7.31 -16.38 7.38
CA LEU A 102 8.34 -15.37 7.16
C LEU A 102 8.97 -14.93 8.49
N ALA A 103 8.13 -14.70 9.52
CA ALA A 103 8.62 -14.31 10.83
C ALA A 103 9.57 -15.37 11.40
N ASP A 104 9.20 -16.65 11.33
CA ASP A 104 10.02 -17.76 11.76
C ASP A 104 11.33 -17.86 10.95
N ALA A 105 11.27 -17.70 9.63
CA ALA A 105 12.44 -17.70 8.75
C ALA A 105 13.43 -16.57 9.11
N MET A 106 12.92 -15.34 9.31
CA MET A 106 13.76 -14.20 9.67
C MET A 106 14.36 -14.30 11.06
N VAL A 107 13.60 -14.79 12.05
CA VAL A 107 14.08 -15.02 13.42
C VAL A 107 15.15 -16.12 13.45
N ASN A 108 14.91 -17.24 12.78
CA ASN A 108 15.86 -18.36 12.73
C ASN A 108 17.17 -17.99 12.00
N ALA A 109 17.07 -17.19 10.93
CA ALA A 109 18.22 -16.67 10.21
C ALA A 109 18.89 -15.46 10.90
N LYS A 110 18.29 -14.93 11.98
CA LYS A 110 18.69 -13.73 12.70
C LYS A 110 18.78 -12.49 11.81
N THR A 111 18.04 -12.46 10.72
CA THR A 111 18.03 -11.34 9.77
C THR A 111 17.48 -10.08 10.43
N THR A 112 18.17 -8.96 10.23
CA THR A 112 17.67 -7.64 10.67
C THR A 112 16.60 -7.16 9.69
N GLY A 113 15.37 -7.05 10.15
CA GLY A 113 14.23 -6.59 9.34
C GLY A 113 13.76 -5.21 9.75
N VAL A 114 13.72 -4.27 8.79
CA VAL A 114 13.10 -2.95 8.95
C VAL A 114 11.90 -2.88 8.02
N ALA A 115 10.72 -2.79 8.60
CA ALA A 115 9.46 -2.81 7.85
C ALA A 115 9.00 -1.39 7.50
N TYR A 116 8.70 -1.15 6.24
CA TYR A 116 8.17 0.14 5.77
C TYR A 116 6.90 0.55 6.52
N GLU A 117 6.00 -0.41 6.76
CA GLU A 117 4.69 -0.17 7.37
C GLU A 117 4.75 0.15 8.88
N THR A 118 5.91 0.01 9.52
CA THR A 118 6.09 0.31 10.95
C THR A 118 6.95 1.53 11.19
N VAL A 119 7.64 2.06 10.18
CA VAL A 119 8.36 3.35 10.27
C VAL A 119 7.37 4.47 10.53
N ARG A 120 7.70 5.33 11.50
CA ARG A 120 6.84 6.45 11.92
C ARG A 120 7.53 7.80 11.72
N SER A 121 6.72 8.84 11.49
CA SER A 121 7.19 10.22 11.63
C SER A 121 7.18 10.64 13.10
N GLN A 122 7.77 11.80 13.40
CA GLN A 122 7.72 12.39 14.74
C GLN A 122 6.30 12.65 15.24
N GLU A 123 5.36 12.91 14.34
CA GLU A 123 3.93 13.09 14.62
C GLU A 123 3.17 11.76 14.71
N GLY A 124 3.86 10.62 14.57
CA GLY A 124 3.26 9.28 14.64
C GLY A 124 2.57 8.79 13.38
N HIS A 125 2.68 9.51 12.25
CA HIS A 125 2.18 9.07 10.95
C HIS A 125 3.05 7.94 10.38
N LEU A 126 2.53 7.23 9.38
CA LEU A 126 3.21 6.14 8.67
C LEU A 126 3.67 6.61 7.28
N PRO A 127 4.79 7.34 7.18
CA PRO A 127 5.18 8.06 5.97
C PRO A 127 5.42 7.16 4.76
N LEU A 128 5.84 5.91 4.98
CA LEU A 128 6.12 4.97 3.90
C LEU A 128 4.88 4.22 3.40
N LEU A 129 3.73 4.29 4.14
CA LEU A 129 2.43 3.81 3.66
C LEU A 129 1.67 4.87 2.87
N VAL A 130 1.89 6.15 3.15
CA VAL A 130 1.14 7.26 2.54
C VAL A 130 1.13 7.20 1.01
N PRO A 131 2.26 7.05 0.29
CA PRO A 131 2.26 7.07 -1.17
C PRO A 131 1.39 5.97 -1.79
N MET A 132 1.42 4.77 -1.21
CA MET A 132 0.60 3.66 -1.71
C MET A 132 -0.89 3.88 -1.42
N SER A 133 -1.22 4.48 -0.28
CA SER A 133 -2.59 4.90 0.03
C SER A 133 -3.09 5.99 -0.91
N GLU A 134 -2.24 6.93 -1.30
CA GLU A 134 -2.56 7.98 -2.29
C GLU A 134 -2.84 7.38 -3.67
N VAL A 135 -1.98 6.46 -4.11
CA VAL A 135 -2.16 5.76 -5.39
C VAL A 135 -3.43 4.91 -5.35
N ALA A 136 -3.66 4.13 -4.28
CA ALA A 136 -4.84 3.29 -4.14
C ALA A 136 -6.14 4.10 -4.18
N GLY A 137 -6.21 5.23 -3.47
CA GLY A 137 -7.38 6.10 -3.48
C GLY A 137 -7.68 6.68 -4.86
N ARG A 138 -6.64 7.11 -5.59
CA ARG A 138 -6.79 7.64 -6.95
C ARG A 138 -7.23 6.55 -7.93
N MET A 139 -6.65 5.36 -7.84
CA MET A 139 -6.98 4.21 -8.68
C MET A 139 -8.41 3.72 -8.41
N ALA A 140 -8.87 3.71 -7.17
CA ALA A 140 -10.20 3.20 -6.80
C ALA A 140 -11.32 3.87 -7.60
N VAL A 141 -11.22 5.17 -7.86
CA VAL A 141 -12.21 5.90 -8.66
C VAL A 141 -12.10 5.58 -10.15
N GLN A 142 -10.88 5.46 -10.69
CA GLN A 142 -10.68 5.07 -12.09
C GLN A 142 -11.23 3.68 -12.35
N ILE A 143 -10.97 2.74 -11.43
CA ILE A 143 -11.52 1.39 -11.45
C ILE A 143 -13.04 1.42 -11.39
N GLY A 144 -13.63 2.16 -10.44
CA GLY A 144 -15.08 2.32 -10.33
C GLY A 144 -15.70 2.87 -11.61
N ALA A 145 -15.09 3.89 -12.20
CA ALA A 145 -15.55 4.47 -13.47
C ALA A 145 -15.46 3.48 -14.65
N HIS A 146 -14.41 2.68 -14.71
CA HIS A 146 -14.20 1.64 -15.73
C HIS A 146 -15.30 0.58 -15.64
N PHE A 147 -15.51 0.01 -14.46
CA PHE A 147 -16.50 -1.05 -14.24
C PHE A 147 -17.96 -0.57 -14.27
N LEU A 148 -18.23 0.75 -14.25
CA LEU A 148 -19.57 1.26 -14.53
C LEU A 148 -19.98 1.13 -16.01
N THR A 149 -19.03 0.89 -16.91
CA THR A 149 -19.34 0.73 -18.34
C THR A 149 -20.11 -0.56 -18.63
N LYS A 150 -20.95 -0.56 -19.66
CA LYS A 150 -21.74 -1.74 -20.02
C LYS A 150 -20.91 -2.93 -20.44
N GLN A 151 -19.76 -2.71 -21.05
CA GLN A 151 -18.83 -3.76 -21.49
C GLN A 151 -18.27 -4.54 -20.29
N GLU A 152 -18.13 -3.88 -19.14
CA GLU A 152 -17.64 -4.48 -17.89
C GLU A 152 -18.77 -4.99 -16.97
N GLY A 153 -20.03 -4.98 -17.44
CA GLY A 153 -21.18 -5.42 -16.65
C GLY A 153 -21.85 -4.33 -15.81
N GLY A 154 -21.34 -3.10 -15.85
CA GLY A 154 -21.83 -1.99 -15.05
C GLY A 154 -23.17 -1.41 -15.52
N SER A 155 -23.68 -0.42 -14.76
CA SER A 155 -24.98 0.24 -15.01
C SER A 155 -24.97 1.16 -16.23
N GLY A 156 -23.82 1.49 -16.82
CA GLY A 156 -23.70 2.41 -17.95
C GLY A 156 -23.74 3.88 -17.55
N VAL A 157 -23.41 4.22 -16.30
CA VAL A 157 -23.36 5.60 -15.79
C VAL A 157 -22.01 6.23 -16.08
N LEU A 158 -22.02 7.45 -16.63
CA LEU A 158 -20.84 8.30 -16.76
C LEU A 158 -20.76 9.22 -15.53
N LEU A 159 -19.68 9.12 -14.74
CA LEU A 159 -19.56 9.84 -13.46
C LEU A 159 -19.73 11.36 -13.60
N GLY A 160 -19.20 11.97 -14.67
CA GLY A 160 -19.32 13.42 -14.90
C GLY A 160 -20.68 13.86 -15.39
N GLY A 161 -21.53 12.93 -15.88
CA GLY A 161 -22.74 13.27 -16.61
C GLY A 161 -22.44 14.05 -17.90
N VAL A 162 -23.45 14.66 -18.48
CA VAL A 162 -23.38 15.64 -19.57
C VAL A 162 -24.47 16.70 -19.34
N PRO A 163 -24.48 17.85 -20.05
CA PRO A 163 -25.54 18.84 -19.89
C PRO A 163 -26.93 18.21 -20.02
N GLY A 164 -27.78 18.41 -19.00
CA GLY A 164 -29.11 17.83 -18.91
C GLY A 164 -29.21 16.40 -18.36
N VAL A 165 -28.08 15.77 -18.01
CA VAL A 165 -28.00 14.41 -17.43
C VAL A 165 -27.39 14.48 -16.03
N PRO A 166 -27.98 13.77 -15.03
CA PRO A 166 -27.42 13.73 -13.70
C PRO A 166 -25.99 13.19 -13.67
N LYS A 167 -25.19 13.71 -12.76
CA LYS A 167 -23.85 13.18 -12.45
C LYS A 167 -23.96 11.88 -11.69
N GLY A 168 -22.99 10.99 -11.88
CA GLY A 168 -22.84 9.79 -11.06
C GLY A 168 -22.46 10.13 -9.62
N LYS A 169 -22.87 9.29 -8.68
CA LYS A 169 -22.68 9.45 -7.23
C LYS A 169 -21.58 8.52 -6.74
N VAL A 170 -20.57 9.09 -6.10
CA VAL A 170 -19.47 8.36 -5.47
C VAL A 170 -19.56 8.53 -3.97
N THR A 171 -19.76 7.42 -3.27
CA THR A 171 -19.79 7.36 -1.80
C THR A 171 -18.46 6.79 -1.29
N ILE A 172 -17.79 7.53 -0.41
CA ILE A 172 -16.48 7.16 0.14
C ILE A 172 -16.64 6.93 1.64
N ILE A 173 -16.34 5.74 2.11
CA ILE A 173 -16.42 5.36 3.53
C ILE A 173 -15.00 5.37 4.11
N GLY A 174 -14.72 6.39 4.93
CA GLY A 174 -13.41 6.70 5.48
C GLY A 174 -12.76 7.90 4.79
N GLY A 175 -12.54 8.96 5.53
CA GLY A 175 -11.92 10.22 5.08
C GLY A 175 -10.40 10.28 5.25
N GLY A 176 -9.72 9.15 5.44
CA GLY A 176 -8.24 9.04 5.55
C GLY A 176 -7.50 9.43 4.26
N VAL A 177 -6.26 8.99 4.12
CA VAL A 177 -5.44 9.27 2.92
C VAL A 177 -6.12 8.72 1.68
N VAL A 178 -6.51 7.44 1.69
CA VAL A 178 -7.22 6.78 0.57
C VAL A 178 -8.47 7.56 0.16
N GLY A 179 -9.36 7.84 1.13
CA GLY A 179 -10.63 8.53 0.85
C GLY A 179 -10.45 9.96 0.35
N THR A 180 -9.47 10.70 0.88
CA THR A 180 -9.14 12.05 0.39
C THR A 180 -8.71 12.04 -1.07
N HIS A 181 -7.84 11.09 -1.43
CA HIS A 181 -7.35 10.99 -2.81
C HIS A 181 -8.38 10.39 -3.77
N ALA A 182 -9.28 9.54 -3.28
CA ALA A 182 -10.46 9.10 -4.02
C ALA A 182 -11.40 10.28 -4.32
N ALA A 183 -11.72 11.10 -3.32
CA ALA A 183 -12.55 12.30 -3.51
C ALA A 183 -11.97 13.25 -4.56
N ARG A 184 -10.66 13.47 -4.52
CA ARG A 184 -9.96 14.34 -5.46
C ARG A 184 -10.14 13.90 -6.92
N ILE A 185 -10.04 12.58 -7.18
CA ILE A 185 -10.23 12.06 -8.54
C ILE A 185 -11.72 12.02 -8.91
N ALA A 186 -12.61 11.65 -8.00
CA ALA A 186 -14.05 11.65 -8.27
C ALA A 186 -14.56 13.06 -8.64
N LEU A 187 -14.11 14.08 -7.93
CA LEU A 187 -14.37 15.48 -8.28
C LEU A 187 -13.77 15.87 -9.63
N GLY A 188 -12.52 15.43 -9.89
CA GLY A 188 -11.87 15.68 -11.20
C GLY A 188 -12.62 15.04 -12.37
N LEU A 189 -13.31 13.93 -12.17
CA LEU A 189 -14.20 13.30 -13.14
C LEU A 189 -15.60 13.94 -13.18
N GLY A 190 -15.89 14.91 -12.32
CA GLY A 190 -17.15 15.62 -12.26
C GLY A 190 -18.28 14.93 -11.50
N ALA A 191 -17.99 13.90 -10.72
CA ALA A 191 -18.99 13.15 -9.93
C ALA A 191 -19.57 14.00 -8.77
N GLN A 192 -20.71 13.58 -8.25
CA GLN A 192 -21.19 13.98 -6.92
C GLN A 192 -20.50 13.11 -5.87
N VAL A 193 -19.85 13.75 -4.89
CA VAL A 193 -19.02 13.05 -3.90
C VAL A 193 -19.57 13.22 -2.51
N THR A 194 -19.78 12.10 -1.80
CA THR A 194 -20.11 12.05 -0.38
C THR A 194 -19.01 11.29 0.35
N ILE A 195 -18.46 11.88 1.42
CA ILE A 195 -17.46 11.25 2.30
C ILE A 195 -18.05 11.06 3.69
N LEU A 196 -17.92 9.84 4.23
CA LEU A 196 -18.32 9.51 5.58
C LEU A 196 -17.08 9.21 6.44
N ASP A 197 -17.01 9.83 7.62
CA ASP A 197 -15.98 9.55 8.64
C ASP A 197 -16.55 9.64 10.04
N ILE A 198 -15.94 8.92 11.00
CA ILE A 198 -16.35 8.98 12.41
C ILE A 198 -15.80 10.21 13.13
N SER A 199 -14.82 10.89 12.56
CA SER A 199 -14.14 12.03 13.15
C SER A 199 -14.67 13.35 12.59
N ALA A 200 -15.43 14.09 13.38
CA ALA A 200 -15.89 15.43 13.02
C ALA A 200 -14.73 16.37 12.67
N LYS A 201 -13.59 16.26 13.39
CA LYS A 201 -12.36 17.01 13.07
C LYS A 201 -11.85 16.68 11.65
N ARG A 202 -11.89 15.39 11.27
CA ARG A 202 -11.46 14.97 9.92
C ARG A 202 -12.40 15.51 8.86
N LEU A 203 -13.71 15.45 9.09
CA LEU A 203 -14.71 16.01 8.17
C LEU A 203 -14.51 17.52 7.97
N SER A 204 -14.21 18.27 9.02
CA SER A 204 -13.90 19.70 8.95
C SER A 204 -12.67 19.97 8.05
N VAL A 205 -11.59 19.20 8.22
CA VAL A 205 -10.40 19.31 7.35
C VAL A 205 -10.72 19.00 5.89
N LEU A 206 -11.57 18.00 5.64
CA LEU A 206 -11.99 17.68 4.27
C LEU A 206 -12.81 18.80 3.64
N GLU A 207 -13.68 19.43 4.41
CA GLU A 207 -14.46 20.61 3.95
C GLU A 207 -13.54 21.81 3.67
N GLU A 208 -12.53 22.05 4.50
CA GLU A 208 -11.50 23.06 4.20
C GLU A 208 -10.75 22.78 2.89
N VAL A 209 -10.42 21.51 2.61
CA VAL A 209 -9.67 21.11 1.41
C VAL A 209 -10.50 21.18 0.13
N PHE A 210 -11.76 20.78 0.19
CA PHE A 210 -12.63 20.62 -0.99
C PHE A 210 -13.74 21.67 -1.10
N GLY A 211 -13.98 22.43 -0.05
CA GLY A 211 -15.09 23.41 0.01
C GLY A 211 -16.45 22.74 -0.17
N SER A 212 -17.34 23.44 -0.84
CA SER A 212 -18.71 22.96 -1.12
C SER A 212 -18.80 21.91 -2.25
N GLN A 213 -17.68 21.40 -2.75
CA GLN A 213 -17.67 20.44 -3.85
C GLN A 213 -18.00 19.01 -3.38
N ILE A 214 -17.86 18.74 -2.07
CA ILE A 214 -18.20 17.45 -1.46
C ILE A 214 -19.31 17.62 -0.43
N GLN A 215 -19.99 16.51 -0.16
CA GLN A 215 -20.81 16.36 1.03
C GLN A 215 -20.03 15.55 2.07
N THR A 216 -19.97 16.05 3.29
CA THR A 216 -19.43 15.33 4.45
C THR A 216 -20.56 14.85 5.35
N LEU A 217 -20.48 13.61 5.84
CA LEU A 217 -21.45 13.02 6.75
C LEU A 217 -20.72 12.25 7.86
N MET A 218 -21.31 12.26 9.06
CA MET A 218 -20.88 11.36 10.13
C MET A 218 -21.14 9.91 9.74
N SER A 219 -20.14 9.06 9.90
CA SER A 219 -20.23 7.62 9.64
C SER A 219 -21.05 6.95 10.74
N ASN A 220 -22.34 6.78 10.49
CA ASN A 220 -23.27 6.00 11.30
C ASN A 220 -24.14 5.13 10.38
N PRO A 221 -24.81 4.09 10.90
CA PRO A 221 -25.55 3.15 10.07
C PRO A 221 -26.57 3.79 9.13
N LEU A 222 -27.33 4.79 9.57
CA LEU A 222 -28.34 5.45 8.74
C LEU A 222 -27.72 6.25 7.59
N ASN A 223 -26.67 7.01 7.87
CA ASN A 223 -25.98 7.78 6.83
C ASN A 223 -25.27 6.87 5.82
N ILE A 224 -24.67 5.78 6.29
CA ILE A 224 -24.03 4.78 5.42
C ILE A 224 -25.08 4.15 4.52
N GLU A 225 -26.19 3.63 5.07
CA GLU A 225 -27.27 2.99 4.32
C GLU A 225 -27.82 3.92 3.24
N ALA A 226 -28.19 5.15 3.59
CA ALA A 226 -28.72 6.12 2.65
C ALA A 226 -27.74 6.45 1.53
N SER A 227 -26.46 6.64 1.87
CA SER A 227 -25.42 6.99 0.90
C SER A 227 -25.06 5.82 -0.03
N VAL A 228 -25.01 4.59 0.50
CA VAL A 228 -24.71 3.36 -0.26
C VAL A 228 -25.83 3.03 -1.23
N ARG A 229 -27.10 3.08 -0.77
CA ARG A 229 -28.26 2.83 -1.62
C ARG A 229 -28.31 3.72 -2.87
N ASP A 230 -27.91 4.98 -2.71
CA ASP A 230 -27.96 5.97 -3.78
C ASP A 230 -26.70 6.01 -4.66
N ALA A 231 -25.63 5.32 -4.27
CA ALA A 231 -24.34 5.36 -4.94
C ALA A 231 -24.33 4.59 -6.27
N ASP A 232 -23.59 5.12 -7.24
CA ASP A 232 -23.14 4.39 -8.42
C ASP A 232 -21.81 3.69 -8.16
N VAL A 233 -20.93 4.33 -7.34
CA VAL A 233 -19.67 3.75 -6.87
C VAL A 233 -19.57 3.93 -5.36
N VAL A 234 -19.26 2.85 -4.66
CA VAL A 234 -18.89 2.87 -3.23
C VAL A 234 -17.41 2.53 -3.10
N ILE A 235 -16.68 3.35 -2.34
CA ILE A 235 -15.25 3.14 -2.06
C ILE A 235 -15.07 2.89 -0.57
N GLY A 236 -14.64 1.68 -0.23
CA GLY A 236 -14.22 1.30 1.12
C GLY A 236 -12.79 1.78 1.40
N ALA A 237 -12.63 2.78 2.26
CA ALA A 237 -11.37 3.48 2.48
C ALA A 237 -10.97 3.56 3.97
N VAL A 238 -11.51 2.68 4.82
CA VAL A 238 -11.16 2.63 6.24
C VAL A 238 -9.99 1.67 6.45
N LEU A 239 -8.91 2.19 7.00
CA LEU A 239 -7.74 1.43 7.38
C LEU A 239 -7.45 1.69 8.86
N ILE A 240 -7.40 0.62 9.65
CA ILE A 240 -7.01 0.69 11.06
C ILE A 240 -5.66 -0.02 11.19
N PRO A 241 -4.56 0.70 11.44
CA PRO A 241 -3.24 0.09 11.54
C PRO A 241 -3.19 -1.03 12.57
N GLY A 242 -2.82 -2.24 12.14
CA GLY A 242 -2.69 -3.41 13.02
C GLY A 242 -4.01 -4.07 13.46
N ALA A 243 -5.16 -3.67 12.90
CA ALA A 243 -6.45 -4.27 13.21
C ALA A 243 -7.29 -4.50 11.93
N LYS A 244 -8.23 -5.45 12.01
CA LYS A 244 -9.21 -5.63 10.93
C LYS A 244 -10.17 -4.45 10.87
N ALA A 245 -10.52 -4.03 9.66
CA ALA A 245 -11.55 -3.03 9.44
C ALA A 245 -12.92 -3.56 9.91
N PRO A 246 -13.77 -2.73 10.53
CA PRO A 246 -15.14 -3.12 10.85
C PRO A 246 -15.98 -3.23 9.58
N LYS A 247 -16.93 -4.15 9.55
CA LYS A 247 -17.93 -4.26 8.48
C LYS A 247 -18.96 -3.13 8.63
N LEU A 248 -18.84 -2.11 7.78
CA LEU A 248 -19.67 -0.90 7.83
C LEU A 248 -20.79 -0.93 6.78
N VAL A 249 -20.57 -1.59 5.66
CA VAL A 249 -21.58 -1.81 4.61
C VAL A 249 -22.06 -3.25 4.73
N THR A 250 -23.31 -3.42 5.15
CA THR A 250 -23.92 -4.74 5.35
C THR A 250 -24.41 -5.35 4.05
N ASP A 251 -24.63 -6.66 4.04
CA ASP A 251 -25.24 -7.39 2.93
C ASP A 251 -26.60 -6.78 2.53
N ASP A 252 -27.44 -6.40 3.52
CA ASP A 252 -28.74 -5.79 3.25
C ASP A 252 -28.64 -4.38 2.62
N MET A 253 -27.60 -3.62 2.92
CA MET A 253 -27.34 -2.34 2.25
C MET A 253 -26.94 -2.56 0.78
N VAL A 254 -26.13 -3.57 0.50
CA VAL A 254 -25.72 -3.91 -0.87
C VAL A 254 -26.93 -4.37 -1.71
N LYS A 255 -27.86 -5.15 -1.15
CA LYS A 255 -29.11 -5.53 -1.81
C LYS A 255 -29.97 -4.36 -2.26
N GLN A 256 -29.83 -3.20 -1.59
CA GLN A 256 -30.59 -1.99 -1.91
C GLN A 256 -29.91 -1.13 -3.00
N MET A 257 -28.66 -1.44 -3.37
CA MET A 257 -27.97 -0.73 -4.45
C MET A 257 -28.59 -1.02 -5.81
N ARG A 258 -28.40 -0.09 -6.74
CA ARG A 258 -28.84 -0.30 -8.12
C ARG A 258 -28.00 -1.39 -8.80
N PRO A 259 -28.63 -2.31 -9.56
CA PRO A 259 -27.88 -3.29 -10.35
C PRO A 259 -26.86 -2.62 -11.29
N GLY A 260 -25.67 -3.18 -11.36
CA GLY A 260 -24.54 -2.63 -12.12
C GLY A 260 -23.81 -1.46 -11.43
N SER A 261 -24.14 -1.13 -10.17
CA SER A 261 -23.28 -0.29 -9.32
C SER A 261 -21.98 -1.02 -8.98
N VAL A 262 -20.96 -0.29 -8.58
CA VAL A 262 -19.62 -0.83 -8.32
C VAL A 262 -19.18 -0.54 -6.88
N ILE A 263 -18.68 -1.55 -6.22
CA ILE A 263 -18.00 -1.44 -4.93
C ILE A 263 -16.50 -1.68 -5.15
N VAL A 264 -15.66 -0.75 -4.67
CA VAL A 264 -14.20 -0.90 -4.62
C VAL A 264 -13.78 -0.90 -3.17
N ASP A 265 -13.48 -2.07 -2.61
CA ASP A 265 -13.01 -2.17 -1.22
C ASP A 265 -11.49 -2.16 -1.18
N VAL A 266 -10.91 -0.98 -0.92
CA VAL A 266 -9.45 -0.78 -0.88
C VAL A 266 -8.84 -1.44 0.35
N ALA A 267 -9.62 -1.72 1.39
CA ALA A 267 -9.16 -2.30 2.65
C ALA A 267 -9.32 -3.84 2.70
N VAL A 268 -9.61 -4.48 1.57
CA VAL A 268 -9.96 -5.91 1.51
C VAL A 268 -8.88 -6.82 2.10
N ASP A 269 -7.61 -6.51 1.93
CA ASP A 269 -6.46 -7.25 2.48
C ASP A 269 -6.39 -7.19 4.02
N GLN A 270 -7.08 -6.23 4.64
CA GLN A 270 -7.22 -6.07 6.08
C GLN A 270 -8.64 -6.41 6.57
N GLY A 271 -9.34 -7.26 5.85
CA GLY A 271 -10.68 -7.73 6.16
C GLY A 271 -11.80 -6.97 5.46
N GLY A 272 -11.53 -5.81 4.85
CA GLY A 272 -12.51 -5.02 4.11
C GLY A 272 -13.62 -4.39 4.97
N VAL A 273 -14.24 -3.33 4.47
CA VAL A 273 -15.33 -2.63 5.16
C VAL A 273 -16.71 -3.07 4.67
N VAL A 274 -16.78 -3.83 3.59
CA VAL A 274 -18.01 -4.31 2.98
C VAL A 274 -18.21 -5.79 3.35
N GLU A 275 -19.40 -6.14 3.84
CA GLU A 275 -19.69 -7.49 4.30
C GLU A 275 -19.66 -8.49 3.13
N THR A 276 -20.22 -8.09 1.99
CA THR A 276 -20.23 -8.88 0.75
C THR A 276 -18.88 -8.92 0.02
N ALA A 277 -17.89 -8.13 0.44
CA ALA A 277 -16.50 -8.29 0.01
C ALA A 277 -15.83 -9.39 0.85
N ASP A 278 -16.23 -10.63 0.59
CA ASP A 278 -15.92 -11.83 1.35
C ASP A 278 -14.65 -12.55 0.88
N ARG A 279 -14.09 -12.16 -0.27
CA ARG A 279 -12.91 -12.75 -0.89
C ARG A 279 -12.02 -11.68 -1.52
N VAL A 280 -10.72 -11.96 -1.49
CA VAL A 280 -9.72 -11.17 -2.21
C VAL A 280 -9.69 -11.63 -3.66
N THR A 281 -9.69 -10.68 -4.60
CA THR A 281 -9.52 -10.92 -6.04
C THR A 281 -8.12 -10.57 -6.51
N THR A 282 -7.79 -10.88 -7.76
CA THR A 282 -6.50 -10.60 -8.38
C THR A 282 -6.66 -9.63 -9.56
N HIS A 283 -5.56 -9.09 -10.06
CA HIS A 283 -5.61 -8.25 -11.26
C HIS A 283 -6.05 -9.01 -12.53
N ASP A 284 -5.90 -10.34 -12.53
CA ASP A 284 -6.30 -11.20 -13.65
C ASP A 284 -7.82 -11.46 -13.66
N GLU A 285 -8.43 -11.58 -12.47
CA GLU A 285 -9.88 -11.72 -12.26
C GLU A 285 -10.32 -10.70 -11.20
N PRO A 286 -10.46 -9.41 -11.56
CA PRO A 286 -10.52 -8.33 -10.58
C PRO A 286 -11.87 -8.15 -9.91
N VAL A 287 -12.96 -8.64 -10.52
CA VAL A 287 -14.34 -8.42 -10.03
C VAL A 287 -15.13 -9.69 -9.94
N TYR A 288 -16.11 -9.68 -9.05
CA TYR A 288 -17.22 -10.63 -9.01
C TYR A 288 -18.53 -9.88 -8.75
N GLU A 289 -19.66 -10.53 -9.02
CA GLU A 289 -20.99 -9.96 -8.80
C GLU A 289 -21.65 -10.57 -7.57
N THR A 290 -22.26 -9.73 -6.72
CA THR A 290 -23.12 -10.14 -5.62
C THR A 290 -24.31 -9.17 -5.56
N HIS A 291 -25.54 -9.70 -5.55
CA HIS A 291 -26.80 -8.93 -5.58
C HIS A 291 -26.91 -7.95 -6.78
N GLY A 292 -26.32 -8.30 -7.93
CA GLY A 292 -26.30 -7.41 -9.09
C GLY A 292 -25.28 -6.26 -8.99
N VAL A 293 -24.44 -6.23 -7.97
CA VAL A 293 -23.42 -5.21 -7.74
C VAL A 293 -22.03 -5.80 -7.99
N LEU A 294 -21.21 -5.09 -8.76
CA LEU A 294 -19.84 -5.50 -9.05
C LEU A 294 -18.93 -5.17 -7.87
N HIS A 295 -18.16 -6.17 -7.43
CA HIS A 295 -17.20 -6.03 -6.31
C HIS A 295 -15.77 -6.13 -6.84
N TYR A 296 -15.04 -5.04 -6.77
CA TYR A 296 -13.60 -5.03 -6.99
C TYR A 296 -12.90 -5.12 -5.63
N ALA A 297 -12.24 -6.25 -5.39
CA ALA A 297 -11.62 -6.59 -4.12
C ALA A 297 -10.17 -7.04 -4.30
N VAL A 298 -9.43 -6.37 -5.21
CA VAL A 298 -8.04 -6.70 -5.50
C VAL A 298 -7.13 -6.17 -4.41
N ALA A 299 -6.37 -7.07 -3.78
CA ALA A 299 -5.25 -6.67 -2.95
C ALA A 299 -4.14 -6.04 -3.81
N ASN A 300 -3.42 -5.07 -3.27
CA ASN A 300 -2.31 -4.44 -4.00
C ASN A 300 -2.74 -3.61 -5.23
N ILE A 301 -3.81 -2.83 -5.11
CA ILE A 301 -4.23 -1.87 -6.16
C ILE A 301 -3.07 -1.03 -6.72
N PRO A 302 -2.10 -0.52 -5.92
CA PRO A 302 -0.97 0.24 -6.43
C PRO A 302 -0.07 -0.54 -7.41
N GLY A 303 -0.07 -1.87 -7.36
CA GLY A 303 0.68 -2.72 -8.30
C GLY A 303 0.23 -2.56 -9.76
N ALA A 304 -1.03 -2.21 -9.99
CA ALA A 304 -1.57 -1.97 -11.34
C ALA A 304 -0.92 -0.78 -12.07
N VAL A 305 -0.36 0.17 -11.34
CA VAL A 305 0.32 1.36 -11.88
C VAL A 305 1.76 1.41 -11.38
N ALA A 306 2.50 0.35 -11.66
CA ALA A 306 3.81 0.07 -11.11
C ALA A 306 4.81 1.23 -11.28
N ARG A 307 4.84 1.92 -12.44
CA ARG A 307 5.73 3.06 -12.66
C ARG A 307 5.47 4.21 -11.69
N THR A 308 4.21 4.62 -11.56
CA THR A 308 3.83 5.70 -10.61
C THR A 308 4.11 5.29 -9.18
N SER A 309 3.74 4.07 -8.83
CA SER A 309 3.91 3.51 -7.48
C SER A 309 5.38 3.38 -7.09
N THR A 310 6.23 2.92 -8.00
CA THR A 310 7.69 2.85 -7.81
C THR A 310 8.27 4.23 -7.52
N ILE A 311 7.98 5.22 -8.37
CA ILE A 311 8.50 6.58 -8.19
C ILE A 311 8.00 7.18 -6.86
N ALA A 312 6.70 7.04 -6.57
CA ALA A 312 6.12 7.57 -5.34
C ALA A 312 6.71 6.92 -4.08
N LEU A 313 6.89 5.60 -4.08
CA LEU A 313 7.47 4.88 -2.96
C LEU A 313 8.95 5.22 -2.77
N THR A 314 9.74 5.18 -3.85
CA THR A 314 11.18 5.43 -3.77
C THR A 314 11.52 6.85 -3.36
N ASN A 315 10.68 7.83 -3.69
CA ASN A 315 10.85 9.22 -3.21
C ASN A 315 10.85 9.32 -1.67
N VAL A 316 10.09 8.49 -0.98
CA VAL A 316 9.99 8.52 0.48
C VAL A 316 10.89 7.50 1.17
N THR A 317 11.26 6.40 0.50
CA THR A 317 12.15 5.38 1.08
C THR A 317 13.63 5.73 0.92
N LEU A 318 14.01 6.47 -0.14
CA LEU A 318 15.40 6.82 -0.42
C LEU A 318 16.14 7.49 0.75
N PRO A 319 15.57 8.47 1.48
CA PRO A 319 16.26 9.07 2.62
C PRO A 319 16.61 8.06 3.72
N TYR A 320 15.76 7.07 3.95
CA TYR A 320 16.02 6.00 4.92
C TYR A 320 17.08 5.01 4.42
N ILE A 321 17.06 4.67 3.12
CA ILE A 321 18.11 3.85 2.49
C ILE A 321 19.46 4.54 2.63
N GLU A 322 19.52 5.85 2.36
CA GLU A 322 20.74 6.66 2.50
C GLU A 322 21.23 6.72 3.96
N ALA A 323 20.30 6.85 4.92
CA ALA A 323 20.64 6.84 6.34
C ALA A 323 21.21 5.48 6.77
N LEU A 324 20.53 4.38 6.41
CA LEU A 324 20.99 3.01 6.72
C LEU A 324 22.34 2.70 6.06
N ALA A 325 22.49 3.06 4.79
CA ALA A 325 23.72 2.79 4.03
C ALA A 325 24.90 3.66 4.48
N GLY A 326 24.66 4.95 4.76
CA GLY A 326 25.71 5.91 5.06
C GLY A 326 26.14 5.91 6.52
N LYS A 327 25.22 5.69 7.47
CA LYS A 327 25.49 5.69 8.91
C LYS A 327 25.70 4.29 9.48
N GLY A 328 25.23 3.25 8.79
CA GLY A 328 25.08 1.90 9.32
C GLY A 328 23.85 1.75 10.20
N PHE A 329 23.35 0.52 10.34
CA PHE A 329 22.08 0.20 11.01
C PHE A 329 21.95 0.84 12.40
N ARG A 330 22.89 0.54 13.32
CA ARG A 330 22.79 1.01 14.71
C ARG A 330 22.74 2.54 14.83
N LYS A 331 23.60 3.23 14.09
CA LYS A 331 23.62 4.69 14.15
C LYS A 331 22.38 5.30 13.51
N ALA A 332 21.89 4.73 12.41
CA ALA A 332 20.69 5.21 11.73
C ALA A 332 19.45 5.14 12.64
N ILE A 333 19.24 4.02 13.34
CA ILE A 333 18.11 3.86 14.26
C ILE A 333 18.23 4.65 15.55
N ASN A 334 19.45 4.98 15.98
CA ASN A 334 19.67 5.84 17.15
C ASN A 334 19.45 7.32 16.83
N ASP A 335 19.73 7.73 15.59
CA ASP A 335 19.53 9.11 15.14
C ASP A 335 18.06 9.39 14.75
N ASP A 336 17.27 8.34 14.47
CA ASP A 336 15.86 8.45 14.01
C ASP A 336 14.98 7.43 14.74
N GLU A 337 14.22 7.93 15.71
CA GLU A 337 13.28 7.12 16.50
C GLU A 337 12.18 6.49 15.63
N GLY A 338 11.75 7.18 14.57
CA GLY A 338 10.76 6.65 13.64
C GLY A 338 11.27 5.45 12.85
N LEU A 339 12.53 5.51 12.40
CA LEU A 339 13.22 4.39 11.77
C LEU A 339 13.44 3.23 12.77
N ARG A 340 13.77 3.56 14.03
CA ARG A 340 13.90 2.58 15.12
C ARG A 340 12.63 1.77 15.33
N GLN A 341 11.46 2.43 15.31
CA GLN A 341 10.15 1.77 15.39
C GLN A 341 9.87 0.90 14.15
N GLY A 342 10.57 1.13 13.05
CA GLY A 342 10.55 0.30 11.84
C GLY A 342 11.16 -1.09 12.04
N VAL A 343 12.04 -1.29 13.03
CA VAL A 343 12.73 -2.56 13.23
C VAL A 343 11.76 -3.60 13.78
N THR A 344 11.56 -4.68 13.04
CA THR A 344 10.61 -5.75 13.37
C THR A 344 11.28 -7.04 13.80
N THR A 345 12.50 -7.32 13.29
CA THR A 345 13.36 -8.43 13.75
C THR A 345 14.79 -7.95 13.92
N TYR A 346 15.45 -8.43 14.97
CA TYR A 346 16.86 -8.15 15.23
C TYR A 346 17.47 -9.27 16.08
N GLN A 347 18.63 -9.78 15.67
CA GLN A 347 19.40 -10.83 16.40
C GLN A 347 18.56 -12.06 16.80
N GLY A 348 17.60 -12.46 15.96
CA GLY A 348 16.73 -13.62 16.23
C GLY A 348 15.54 -13.34 17.13
N HIS A 349 15.22 -12.08 17.40
CA HIS A 349 14.08 -11.67 18.20
C HIS A 349 13.07 -10.84 17.39
N ILE A 350 11.79 -10.89 17.77
CA ILE A 350 10.76 -9.99 17.26
C ILE A 350 10.79 -8.72 18.12
N THR A 351 11.11 -7.58 17.48
CA THR A 351 11.31 -6.28 18.15
C THR A 351 10.15 -5.30 17.94
N SER A 352 9.03 -5.76 17.37
CA SER A 352 7.81 -4.97 17.19
C SER A 352 6.67 -5.56 18.02
N LYS A 353 6.15 -4.81 19.01
CA LYS A 353 5.01 -5.25 19.85
C LYS A 353 3.76 -5.63 19.05
N PRO A 354 3.33 -4.85 18.04
CA PRO A 354 2.16 -5.23 17.24
C PRO A 354 2.37 -6.53 16.47
N VAL A 355 3.57 -6.77 15.94
CA VAL A 355 3.92 -8.00 15.22
C VAL A 355 3.92 -9.18 16.18
N ALA A 356 4.60 -9.08 17.31
CA ALA A 356 4.66 -10.13 18.33
C ALA A 356 3.25 -10.52 18.81
N LYS A 357 2.39 -9.51 19.09
CA LYS A 357 1.01 -9.73 19.48
C LYS A 357 0.18 -10.39 18.37
N GLY A 358 0.35 -9.97 17.12
CA GLY A 358 -0.38 -10.54 15.97
C GLY A 358 -0.03 -12.00 15.70
N LEU A 359 1.20 -12.38 16.01
CA LEU A 359 1.72 -13.75 15.83
C LEU A 359 1.61 -14.65 17.08
N ASP A 360 1.15 -14.09 18.20
CA ASP A 360 1.20 -14.75 19.52
C ASP A 360 2.61 -15.25 19.87
N ARG A 361 3.61 -14.36 19.70
CA ARG A 361 5.03 -14.60 19.92
C ARG A 361 5.60 -13.66 20.98
N GLU A 362 6.76 -14.02 21.52
CA GLU A 362 7.50 -13.21 22.48
C GLU A 362 8.02 -11.91 21.83
N TYR A 363 7.88 -10.80 22.55
CA TYR A 363 8.44 -9.50 22.19
C TYR A 363 9.71 -9.23 23.00
N THR A 364 10.75 -8.79 22.33
CA THR A 364 11.99 -8.29 22.98
C THR A 364 12.23 -6.85 22.56
N SER A 365 12.48 -5.96 23.49
CA SER A 365 12.79 -4.57 23.15
C SER A 365 14.11 -4.50 22.40
N ILE A 366 14.16 -3.68 21.35
CA ILE A 366 15.42 -3.45 20.64
C ILE A 366 16.47 -2.79 21.55
N ASP A 367 16.04 -2.08 22.61
CA ASP A 367 16.93 -1.46 23.60
C ASP A 367 17.68 -2.48 24.47
N GLU A 368 17.12 -3.68 24.62
CA GLU A 368 17.76 -4.78 25.36
C GLU A 368 18.80 -5.53 24.53
N LEU A 369 18.77 -5.33 23.18
CA LEU A 369 19.63 -6.02 22.22
C LEU A 369 20.67 -5.10 21.58
N ALA A 370 20.56 -3.79 21.76
CA ALA A 370 21.36 -2.76 21.09
C ALA A 370 22.68 -2.44 21.81
#